data_9468e13bb1c57bdb8aed96d240ad0589
#
_entry.id   9468e13bb1c57bdb8aed96d240ad0589
#
_cell.length_a   1.000
_cell.length_b   1.000
_cell.length_c   1.000
_cell.angle_alpha   90.00
_cell.angle_beta   90.00
_cell.angle_gamma   90.00
#
_symmetry.space_group_name_H-M   'P 1'
#
loop_
_entity.id
_entity.type
_entity.pdbx_description
1 polymer ?
#
loop_
_entity_poly.entity_id
_entity_poly.type
_entity_poly.pdbx_seq_one_letter_code
_entity_poly.pdbx_strand_id
1 'polypeptide(L)'
;GVYDYASSAFSAFEKEEFDQLERILESSRLLIGFNIKHFDLPVLEPHVKFDLGRLAVLDLMGDVERNLGFRVSLDNLSRATLGTGKTGMGLEAIDWWRDGKKDKVKEYCIQDVRLTRDLYEFGKREGFVLADTRDRGRVRVLVGWRENSQSNRQILEAALAKRVAVEILYVLDGANKTPLRHKVDIHTISKDGFEGFCHLRRANRSFQLDRIESVILTSE
;
A
#
# COMPACT_ATOMS: atom_id res chain seq x y z
N GLY A 1 -11.46 -1.62 13.60
CA GLY A 1 -12.33 -1.89 12.46
C GLY A 1 -11.59 -2.52 11.31
N VAL A 2 -12.27 -3.33 10.52
CA VAL A 2 -11.72 -3.96 9.31
C VAL A 2 -12.76 -3.95 8.19
N TYR A 3 -12.28 -4.01 6.95
CA TYR A 3 -13.05 -4.38 5.76
C TYR A 3 -12.48 -5.69 5.22
N ASP A 4 -13.32 -6.70 5.15
CA ASP A 4 -12.94 -7.98 4.57
C ASP A 4 -13.43 -8.09 3.12
N TYR A 5 -12.49 -8.23 2.20
CA TYR A 5 -12.77 -8.34 0.76
C TYR A 5 -13.48 -9.65 0.39
N ALA A 6 -13.27 -10.73 1.16
CA ALA A 6 -13.90 -12.01 0.88
C ALA A 6 -15.42 -11.96 1.14
N SER A 7 -15.82 -11.33 2.23
CA SER A 7 -17.23 -11.14 2.60
C SER A 7 -17.83 -9.83 2.11
N SER A 8 -16.99 -8.89 1.61
CA SER A 8 -17.38 -7.52 1.26
C SER A 8 -18.04 -6.76 2.42
N ALA A 9 -17.61 -7.04 3.66
CA ALA A 9 -18.23 -6.52 4.88
C ALA A 9 -17.27 -5.66 5.70
N PHE A 10 -17.85 -4.63 6.34
CA PHE A 10 -17.18 -3.87 7.40
C PHE A 10 -17.55 -4.45 8.75
N SER A 11 -16.56 -4.58 9.62
CA SER A 11 -16.74 -5.05 11.00
C SER A 11 -15.89 -4.23 11.96
N ALA A 12 -16.43 -4.00 13.17
CA ALA A 12 -15.68 -3.41 14.27
C ALA A 12 -15.72 -4.42 15.43
N PHE A 13 -14.56 -4.71 15.99
CA PHE A 13 -14.37 -5.70 17.05
C PHE A 13 -14.04 -5.03 18.37
N GLU A 14 -14.70 -5.43 19.45
CA GLU A 14 -14.26 -5.15 20.81
C GLU A 14 -13.27 -6.25 21.26
N LYS A 15 -12.61 -6.06 22.39
CA LYS A 15 -11.56 -6.97 22.86
C LYS A 15 -12.05 -8.41 23.01
N GLU A 16 -13.31 -8.57 23.44
CA GLU A 16 -13.97 -9.86 23.62
C GLU A 16 -14.21 -10.62 22.32
N GLU A 17 -14.12 -9.92 21.20
CA GLU A 17 -14.37 -10.45 19.84
C GLU A 17 -13.07 -10.70 19.07
N PHE A 18 -11.89 -10.55 19.69
CA PHE A 18 -10.59 -10.65 19.01
C PHE A 18 -10.31 -12.04 18.43
N ASP A 19 -10.88 -13.10 18.98
CA ASP A 19 -10.81 -14.44 18.35
C ASP A 19 -11.45 -14.47 16.94
N GLN A 20 -12.44 -13.60 16.68
CA GLN A 20 -13.02 -13.46 15.34
C GLN A 20 -12.10 -12.66 14.41
N LEU A 21 -11.49 -11.59 14.93
CA LEU A 21 -10.50 -10.80 14.21
C LEU A 21 -9.29 -11.64 13.83
N GLU A 22 -8.77 -12.48 14.75
CA GLU A 22 -7.66 -13.38 14.47
C GLU A 22 -7.95 -14.30 13.28
N ARG A 23 -9.12 -14.92 13.23
CA ARG A 23 -9.51 -15.78 12.09
C ARG A 23 -9.50 -15.05 10.75
N ILE A 24 -9.93 -13.78 10.74
CA ILE A 24 -9.87 -12.95 9.53
C ILE A 24 -8.42 -12.67 9.14
N LEU A 25 -7.57 -12.31 10.12
CA LEU A 25 -6.15 -12.03 9.88
C LEU A 25 -5.40 -13.27 9.39
N GLU A 26 -5.60 -14.43 10.02
CA GLU A 26 -4.98 -15.71 9.62
C GLU A 26 -5.32 -16.12 8.18
N SER A 27 -6.55 -15.84 7.73
CA SER A 27 -7.00 -16.17 6.38
C SER A 27 -6.59 -15.13 5.34
N SER A 28 -6.11 -13.96 5.76
CA SER A 28 -5.79 -12.86 4.86
C SER A 28 -4.45 -13.06 4.14
N ARG A 29 -4.42 -12.79 2.83
CA ARG A 29 -3.18 -12.79 2.03
C ARG A 29 -2.39 -11.50 2.15
N LEU A 30 -3.09 -10.39 2.36
CA LEU A 30 -2.52 -9.05 2.44
C LEU A 30 -3.37 -8.22 3.40
N LEU A 31 -2.72 -7.64 4.40
CA LEU A 31 -3.32 -6.66 5.28
C LEU A 31 -2.95 -5.26 4.79
N ILE A 32 -3.97 -4.44 4.56
CA ILE A 32 -3.80 -3.07 4.07
C ILE A 32 -4.26 -2.12 5.17
N GLY A 33 -3.45 -1.12 5.46
CA GLY A 33 -3.81 -0.11 6.46
C GLY A 33 -3.10 1.22 6.24
N PHE A 34 -3.45 2.19 7.03
CA PHE A 34 -2.85 3.52 7.01
C PHE A 34 -2.09 3.77 8.31
N ASN A 35 -0.77 3.86 8.28
CA ASN A 35 0.12 3.88 9.43
C ASN A 35 0.05 2.61 10.31
N ILE A 36 -0.42 1.52 9.75
CA ILE A 36 -0.73 0.28 10.45
C ILE A 36 0.49 -0.37 11.10
N LYS A 37 1.66 -0.29 10.45
CA LYS A 37 2.92 -0.87 10.96
C LYS A 37 3.43 -0.18 12.22
N HIS A 38 3.16 1.11 12.36
CA HIS A 38 3.66 1.91 13.48
C HIS A 38 2.60 2.14 14.56
N PHE A 39 1.34 1.86 14.29
CA PHE A 39 0.26 2.10 15.24
C PHE A 39 -0.59 0.84 15.50
N ASP A 40 -1.38 0.40 14.53
CA ASP A 40 -2.40 -0.64 14.78
C ASP A 40 -1.78 -1.99 15.14
N LEU A 41 -0.75 -2.46 14.42
CA LEU A 41 -0.13 -3.76 14.67
C LEU A 41 0.56 -3.81 16.04
N PRO A 42 1.39 -2.84 16.46
CA PRO A 42 1.98 -2.84 17.81
C PRO A 42 0.94 -2.78 18.93
N VAL A 43 -0.19 -2.09 18.72
CA VAL A 43 -1.27 -2.04 19.71
C VAL A 43 -2.02 -3.37 19.78
N LEU A 44 -2.20 -4.05 18.65
CA LEU A 44 -2.92 -5.32 18.57
C LEU A 44 -2.09 -6.50 19.07
N GLU A 45 -0.79 -6.50 18.84
CA GLU A 45 0.14 -7.62 19.10
C GLU A 45 -0.02 -8.24 20.49
N PRO A 46 -0.09 -7.49 21.61
CA PRO A 46 -0.25 -8.09 22.95
C PRO A 46 -1.64 -8.69 23.22
N HIS A 47 -2.58 -8.54 22.31
CA HIS A 47 -3.98 -8.94 22.48
C HIS A 47 -4.41 -10.11 21.61
N VAL A 48 -3.55 -10.55 20.69
CA VAL A 48 -3.79 -11.66 19.77
C VAL A 48 -2.79 -12.77 19.98
N LYS A 49 -3.16 -14.01 19.67
CA LYS A 49 -2.30 -15.20 19.78
C LYS A 49 -1.55 -15.49 18.50
N PHE A 50 -2.08 -14.97 17.40
CA PHE A 50 -1.51 -15.13 16.07
C PHE A 50 -0.27 -14.25 15.90
N ASP A 51 0.77 -14.81 15.27
CA ASP A 51 2.00 -14.09 14.95
C ASP A 51 1.75 -13.10 13.81
N LEU A 52 1.55 -11.82 14.14
CA LEU A 52 1.31 -10.74 13.19
C LEU A 52 2.49 -10.53 12.21
N GLY A 53 3.70 -10.98 12.56
CA GLY A 53 4.88 -10.92 11.70
C GLY A 53 4.78 -11.78 10.44
N ARG A 54 3.84 -12.73 10.39
CA ARG A 54 3.54 -13.56 9.22
C ARG A 54 2.70 -12.86 8.17
N LEU A 55 2.06 -11.75 8.51
CA LEU A 55 1.21 -11.02 7.59
C LEU A 55 2.03 -10.27 6.54
N ALA A 56 1.63 -10.39 5.29
CA ALA A 56 2.05 -9.43 4.28
C ALA A 56 1.29 -8.12 4.53
N VAL A 57 2.00 -7.02 4.76
CA VAL A 57 1.39 -5.75 5.15
C VAL A 57 1.76 -4.64 4.18
N LEU A 58 0.74 -4.02 3.59
CA LEU A 58 0.84 -2.78 2.83
C LEU A 58 0.42 -1.59 3.71
N ASP A 59 1.39 -0.77 4.09
CA ASP A 59 1.13 0.48 4.83
C ASP A 59 1.08 1.64 3.84
N LEU A 60 -0.12 2.15 3.58
CA LEU A 60 -0.36 3.20 2.59
C LEU A 60 0.36 4.50 2.94
N MET A 61 0.41 4.86 4.24
CA MET A 61 1.12 6.06 4.67
C MET A 61 2.62 5.93 4.43
N GLY A 62 3.22 4.80 4.80
CA GLY A 62 4.65 4.56 4.60
C GLY A 62 5.03 4.55 3.12
N ASP A 63 4.14 4.06 2.24
CA ASP A 63 4.36 4.09 0.80
C ASP A 63 4.31 5.52 0.24
N VAL A 64 3.30 6.30 0.64
CA VAL A 64 3.18 7.71 0.26
C VAL A 64 4.36 8.53 0.80
N GLU A 65 4.77 8.33 2.07
CA GLU A 65 5.92 9.00 2.69
C GLU A 65 7.21 8.77 1.91
N ARG A 66 7.49 7.53 1.45
CA ARG A 66 8.68 7.22 0.63
C ARG A 66 8.73 8.03 -0.67
N ASN A 67 7.57 8.26 -1.28
CA ASN A 67 7.47 8.97 -2.56
C ASN A 67 7.37 10.49 -2.40
N LEU A 68 6.79 10.97 -1.31
CA LEU A 68 6.59 12.40 -1.06
C LEU A 68 7.74 13.04 -0.27
N GLY A 69 8.42 12.25 0.57
CA GLY A 69 9.53 12.66 1.45
C GLY A 69 9.07 13.11 2.84
N PHE A 70 7.77 13.16 3.11
CA PHE A 70 7.20 13.51 4.43
C PHE A 70 5.83 12.88 4.62
N ARG A 71 5.39 12.82 5.88
CA ARG A 71 4.11 12.23 6.27
C ARG A 71 2.93 13.14 5.96
N VAL A 72 1.86 12.54 5.49
CA VAL A 72 0.55 13.18 5.31
C VAL A 72 -0.52 12.35 6.01
N SER A 73 -1.58 13.01 6.46
CA SER A 73 -2.69 12.33 7.15
C SER A 73 -3.61 11.62 6.16
N LEU A 74 -4.36 10.62 6.65
CA LEU A 74 -5.43 9.98 5.89
C LEU A 74 -6.47 11.01 5.41
N ASP A 75 -6.84 11.97 6.26
CA ASP A 75 -7.77 13.03 5.90
C ASP A 75 -7.27 13.89 4.73
N ASN A 76 -5.98 14.27 4.74
CA ASN A 76 -5.37 15.02 3.63
C ASN A 76 -5.47 14.25 2.31
N LEU A 77 -5.00 12.99 2.31
CA LEU A 77 -5.04 12.16 1.11
C LEU A 77 -6.46 11.89 0.63
N SER A 78 -7.39 11.60 1.55
CA SER A 78 -8.78 11.32 1.19
C SER A 78 -9.47 12.56 0.63
N ARG A 79 -9.29 13.73 1.22
CA ARG A 79 -9.85 14.99 0.67
C ARG A 79 -9.27 15.33 -0.68
N ALA A 80 -7.96 15.24 -0.81
CA ALA A 80 -7.27 15.57 -2.05
C ALA A 80 -7.62 14.59 -3.18
N THR A 81 -7.69 13.28 -2.88
CA THR A 81 -7.87 12.20 -3.86
C THR A 81 -9.33 11.89 -4.15
N LEU A 82 -10.15 11.75 -3.09
CA LEU A 82 -11.52 11.25 -3.19
C LEU A 82 -12.57 12.38 -3.09
N GLY A 83 -12.15 13.60 -2.73
CA GLY A 83 -13.06 14.69 -2.46
C GLY A 83 -13.83 14.57 -1.13
N THR A 84 -13.56 13.52 -0.36
CA THR A 84 -14.19 13.23 0.94
C THR A 84 -13.12 13.06 2.00
N GLY A 85 -13.39 13.50 3.23
CA GLY A 85 -12.47 13.39 4.36
C GLY A 85 -13.18 12.85 5.60
N LYS A 86 -12.44 12.85 6.71
CA LYS A 86 -12.99 12.45 8.01
C LYS A 86 -14.13 13.39 8.43
N THR A 87 -15.17 12.83 9.04
CA THR A 87 -16.30 13.60 9.58
C THR A 87 -16.08 14.05 11.01
N GLY A 88 -14.97 13.67 11.66
CA GLY A 88 -14.61 14.03 13.04
C GLY A 88 -13.11 14.14 13.25
N MET A 89 -12.71 14.80 14.34
CA MET A 89 -11.31 14.81 14.77
C MET A 89 -11.03 13.61 15.67
N GLY A 90 -9.88 12.94 15.49
CA GLY A 90 -9.51 11.74 16.25
C GLY A 90 -9.52 11.93 17.78
N LEU A 91 -9.43 13.16 18.27
CA LEU A 91 -9.54 13.49 19.69
C LEU A 91 -10.96 13.27 20.25
N GLU A 92 -12.01 13.46 19.44
CA GLU A 92 -13.40 13.24 19.87
C GLU A 92 -13.67 11.76 20.14
N ALA A 93 -12.98 10.84 19.47
CA ALA A 93 -13.14 9.40 19.71
C ALA A 93 -12.72 9.00 21.14
N ILE A 94 -11.72 9.70 21.73
CA ILE A 94 -11.28 9.49 23.11
C ILE A 94 -12.39 9.93 24.09
N ASP A 95 -13.01 11.07 23.81
CA ASP A 95 -14.09 11.58 24.65
C ASP A 95 -15.35 10.70 24.55
N TRP A 96 -15.67 10.25 23.34
CA TRP A 96 -16.78 9.30 23.15
C TRP A 96 -16.54 7.98 23.88
N TRP A 97 -15.30 7.50 23.88
CA TRP A 97 -14.94 6.29 24.64
C TRP A 97 -15.11 6.49 26.14
N ARG A 98 -14.63 7.62 26.69
CA ARG A 98 -14.76 7.98 28.10
C ARG A 98 -16.23 8.14 28.53
N ASP A 99 -17.04 8.68 27.63
CA ASP A 99 -18.48 8.86 27.83
C ASP A 99 -19.30 7.55 27.64
N GLY A 100 -18.66 6.43 27.31
CA GLY A 100 -19.34 5.16 27.03
C GLY A 100 -20.08 5.10 25.71
N LYS A 101 -19.85 6.07 24.79
CA LYS A 101 -20.50 6.16 23.47
C LYS A 101 -19.81 5.22 22.46
N LYS A 102 -19.78 3.92 22.77
CA LYS A 102 -19.05 2.91 21.99
C LYS A 102 -19.48 2.84 20.52
N ASP A 103 -20.79 3.00 20.25
CA ASP A 103 -21.32 2.95 18.89
C ASP A 103 -20.73 4.06 18.01
N LYS A 104 -20.56 5.27 18.55
CA LYS A 104 -19.89 6.37 17.84
C LYS A 104 -18.43 6.07 17.54
N VAL A 105 -17.73 5.43 18.48
CA VAL A 105 -16.35 5.00 18.26
C VAL A 105 -16.27 3.93 17.16
N LYS A 106 -17.19 2.97 17.15
CA LYS A 106 -17.28 1.94 16.09
C LYS A 106 -17.56 2.58 14.73
N GLU A 107 -18.52 3.48 14.65
CA GLU A 107 -18.83 4.23 13.41
C GLU A 107 -17.61 5.00 12.89
N TYR A 108 -16.89 5.69 13.79
CA TYR A 108 -15.67 6.40 13.45
C TYR A 108 -14.58 5.46 12.91
N CYS A 109 -14.35 4.32 13.59
CA CYS A 109 -13.41 3.30 13.13
C CYS A 109 -13.78 2.75 11.74
N ILE A 110 -15.06 2.45 11.52
CA ILE A 110 -15.54 1.97 10.22
C ILE A 110 -15.35 3.02 9.13
N GLN A 111 -15.54 4.30 9.46
CA GLN A 111 -15.31 5.37 8.49
C GLN A 111 -13.82 5.48 8.10
N ASP A 112 -12.90 5.38 9.05
CA ASP A 112 -11.45 5.37 8.77
C ASP A 112 -11.08 4.18 7.88
N VAL A 113 -11.62 3.00 8.15
CA VAL A 113 -11.44 1.81 7.31
C VAL A 113 -12.01 2.03 5.90
N ARG A 114 -13.17 2.67 5.78
CA ARG A 114 -13.79 3.00 4.48
C ARG A 114 -12.92 3.93 3.67
N LEU A 115 -12.43 5.02 4.27
CA LEU A 115 -11.53 5.97 3.62
C LEU A 115 -10.22 5.29 3.18
N THR A 116 -9.65 4.43 4.03
CA THR A 116 -8.44 3.67 3.73
C THR A 116 -8.65 2.73 2.54
N ARG A 117 -9.77 1.97 2.54
CA ARG A 117 -10.15 1.09 1.43
C ARG A 117 -10.33 1.88 0.13
N ASP A 118 -11.10 2.96 0.16
CA ASP A 118 -11.43 3.74 -1.04
C ASP A 118 -10.16 4.42 -1.61
N LEU A 119 -9.27 4.88 -0.73
CA LEU A 119 -7.96 5.43 -1.13
C LEU A 119 -7.08 4.35 -1.78
N TYR A 120 -7.04 3.15 -1.19
CA TYR A 120 -6.33 2.01 -1.78
C TYR A 120 -6.89 1.63 -3.15
N GLU A 121 -8.21 1.48 -3.28
CA GLU A 121 -8.85 1.13 -4.56
C GLU A 121 -8.60 2.19 -5.64
N PHE A 122 -8.64 3.47 -5.26
CA PHE A 122 -8.26 4.55 -6.18
C PHE A 122 -6.81 4.42 -6.62
N GLY A 123 -5.86 4.31 -5.67
CA GLY A 123 -4.44 4.18 -5.97
C GLY A 123 -4.11 2.91 -6.76
N LYS A 124 -4.78 1.79 -6.45
CA LYS A 124 -4.67 0.53 -7.20
C LYS A 124 -5.11 0.69 -8.65
N ARG A 125 -6.19 1.42 -8.91
CA ARG A 125 -6.72 1.65 -10.24
C ARG A 125 -5.90 2.66 -11.04
N GLU A 126 -5.61 3.81 -10.42
CA GLU A 126 -5.02 4.97 -11.11
C GLU A 126 -3.48 4.96 -11.10
N GLY A 127 -2.84 4.23 -10.15
CA GLY A 127 -1.38 4.23 -9.95
C GLY A 127 -0.86 5.48 -9.24
N PHE A 128 -1.74 6.33 -8.70
CA PHE A 128 -1.36 7.51 -7.91
C PHE A 128 -2.46 7.89 -6.92
N VAL A 129 -2.09 8.70 -5.94
CA VAL A 129 -3.01 9.45 -5.08
C VAL A 129 -2.64 10.94 -5.11
N LEU A 130 -3.52 11.79 -4.59
CA LEU A 130 -3.28 13.22 -4.48
C LEU A 130 -3.04 13.60 -3.02
N ALA A 131 -2.12 14.54 -2.81
CA ALA A 131 -1.85 15.13 -1.50
C ALA A 131 -1.83 16.66 -1.60
N ASP A 132 -2.42 17.33 -0.63
CA ASP A 132 -2.30 18.78 -0.51
C ASP A 132 -1.07 19.10 0.36
N THR A 133 -0.12 19.86 -0.20
CA THR A 133 1.14 20.26 0.44
C THR A 133 1.17 21.77 0.65
N ARG A 134 1.94 22.21 1.66
CA ARG A 134 2.01 23.64 2.00
C ARG A 134 2.78 24.47 0.97
N ASP A 135 3.79 23.86 0.36
CA ASP A 135 4.75 24.50 -0.54
C ASP A 135 4.42 24.35 -2.03
N ARG A 136 3.78 23.24 -2.40
CA ARG A 136 3.52 22.87 -3.81
C ARG A 136 2.04 22.74 -4.17
N GLY A 137 1.13 23.07 -3.21
CA GLY A 137 -0.29 22.87 -3.40
C GLY A 137 -0.65 21.39 -3.57
N ARG A 138 -1.60 21.06 -4.44
CA ARG A 138 -2.01 19.69 -4.72
C ARG A 138 -1.01 19.00 -5.63
N VAL A 139 -0.42 17.92 -5.15
CA VAL A 139 0.58 17.12 -5.88
C VAL A 139 0.08 15.70 -6.13
N ARG A 140 0.52 15.12 -7.24
CA ARG A 140 0.29 13.73 -7.57
C ARG A 140 1.42 12.87 -6.98
N VAL A 141 1.08 11.88 -6.19
CA VAL A 141 2.01 10.94 -5.56
C VAL A 141 1.81 9.58 -6.21
N LEU A 142 2.82 9.09 -6.91
CA LEU A 142 2.76 7.76 -7.53
C LEU A 142 2.75 6.69 -6.46
N VAL A 143 1.93 5.64 -6.65
CA VAL A 143 1.83 4.50 -5.74
C VAL A 143 1.80 3.19 -6.51
N GLY A 144 2.49 2.17 -5.98
CA GLY A 144 2.56 0.84 -6.58
C GLY A 144 1.58 -0.15 -5.95
N TRP A 145 0.32 0.24 -5.70
CA TRP A 145 -0.65 -0.60 -4.97
C TRP A 145 -1.39 -1.61 -5.84
N ARG A 146 -1.11 -1.65 -7.12
CA ARG A 146 -1.62 -2.72 -7.99
C ARG A 146 -1.09 -4.06 -7.46
N GLU A 147 -1.86 -5.11 -7.58
CA GLU A 147 -1.46 -6.49 -7.19
C GLU A 147 -0.14 -6.95 -7.85
N ASN A 148 0.44 -6.06 -8.64
CA ASN A 148 1.59 -6.31 -9.48
C ASN A 148 2.94 -6.41 -8.74
N SER A 149 3.12 -6.02 -7.47
CA SER A 149 4.45 -6.14 -6.87
C SER A 149 4.84 -7.62 -6.62
N GLN A 150 3.91 -8.46 -6.18
CA GLN A 150 4.11 -9.91 -6.16
C GLN A 150 4.02 -10.51 -7.57
N SER A 151 3.13 -9.99 -8.41
CA SER A 151 3.02 -10.36 -9.82
C SER A 151 4.27 -9.93 -10.61
N ASN A 152 4.79 -8.71 -10.41
CA ASN A 152 6.03 -8.26 -11.04
C ASN A 152 7.20 -9.16 -10.71
N ARG A 153 7.36 -9.55 -9.44
CA ARG A 153 8.42 -10.47 -9.04
C ARG A 153 8.25 -11.85 -9.69
N GLN A 154 7.06 -12.41 -9.69
CA GLN A 154 6.76 -13.70 -10.33
C GLN A 154 7.00 -13.65 -11.85
N ILE A 155 6.65 -12.54 -12.50
CA ILE A 155 6.92 -12.33 -13.93
C ILE A 155 8.43 -12.25 -14.18
N LEU A 156 9.18 -11.53 -13.34
CA LEU A 156 10.65 -11.45 -13.44
C LEU A 156 11.30 -12.82 -13.23
N GLU A 157 10.87 -13.59 -12.22
CA GLU A 157 11.36 -14.95 -11.95
C GLU A 157 11.06 -15.89 -13.12
N ALA A 158 9.84 -15.82 -13.67
CA ALA A 158 9.44 -16.59 -14.84
C ALA A 158 10.25 -16.20 -16.09
N ALA A 159 10.51 -14.89 -16.27
CA ALA A 159 11.33 -14.39 -17.38
C ALA A 159 12.80 -14.86 -17.28
N LEU A 160 13.37 -14.80 -16.07
CA LEU A 160 14.72 -15.31 -15.80
C LEU A 160 14.81 -16.82 -16.10
N ALA A 161 13.86 -17.60 -15.59
CA ALA A 161 13.81 -19.06 -15.83
C ALA A 161 13.69 -19.41 -17.30
N LYS A 162 12.91 -18.64 -18.06
CA LYS A 162 12.70 -18.83 -19.51
C LYS A 162 13.76 -18.17 -20.39
N ARG A 163 14.64 -17.36 -19.79
CA ARG A 163 15.64 -16.54 -20.49
C ARG A 163 15.02 -15.62 -21.55
N VAL A 164 13.88 -15.02 -21.23
CA VAL A 164 13.21 -14.03 -22.08
C VAL A 164 13.36 -12.64 -21.51
N ALA A 165 13.44 -11.63 -22.37
CA ALA A 165 13.48 -10.24 -21.96
C ALA A 165 12.14 -9.80 -21.34
N VAL A 166 12.22 -8.81 -20.49
CA VAL A 166 11.04 -8.11 -19.94
C VAL A 166 11.02 -6.66 -20.38
N GLU A 167 9.85 -6.10 -20.51
CA GLU A 167 9.65 -4.67 -20.59
C GLU A 167 9.14 -4.18 -19.24
N ILE A 168 9.90 -3.29 -18.59
CA ILE A 168 9.54 -2.70 -17.31
C ILE A 168 9.21 -1.23 -17.48
N LEU A 169 8.22 -0.76 -16.75
CA LEU A 169 7.97 0.65 -16.53
C LEU A 169 8.63 1.04 -15.21
N TYR A 170 9.72 1.82 -15.27
CA TYR A 170 10.60 2.10 -14.14
C TYR A 170 10.67 3.58 -13.81
N VAL A 171 10.54 3.91 -12.53
CA VAL A 171 10.61 5.28 -12.00
C VAL A 171 12.05 5.59 -11.57
N LEU A 172 12.68 6.58 -12.22
CA LEU A 172 14.01 7.06 -11.84
C LEU A 172 13.94 8.02 -10.64
N ASP A 173 15.04 8.08 -9.86
CA ASP A 173 15.21 9.13 -8.84
C ASP A 173 15.38 10.50 -9.51
N GLY A 174 14.75 11.51 -8.94
CA GLY A 174 14.91 12.90 -9.36
C GLY A 174 13.61 13.72 -9.34
N ALA A 175 13.74 14.99 -9.66
CA ALA A 175 12.62 15.95 -9.63
C ALA A 175 11.53 15.65 -10.68
N ASN A 176 11.90 14.98 -11.79
CA ASN A 176 10.96 14.52 -12.82
C ASN A 176 10.82 12.99 -12.75
N LYS A 177 9.85 12.52 -11.97
CA LYS A 177 9.54 11.09 -11.77
C LYS A 177 8.65 10.53 -12.90
N THR A 178 8.94 10.86 -14.17
CA THR A 178 8.20 10.24 -15.28
C THR A 178 8.71 8.83 -15.48
N PRO A 179 7.83 7.80 -15.37
CA PRO A 179 8.24 6.44 -15.62
C PRO A 179 8.75 6.25 -17.03
N LEU A 180 9.86 5.51 -17.17
CA LEU A 180 10.46 5.18 -18.47
C LEU A 180 10.33 3.69 -18.73
N ARG A 181 10.04 3.32 -19.97
CA ARG A 181 10.05 1.94 -20.42
C ARG A 181 11.49 1.49 -20.68
N HIS A 182 11.84 0.34 -20.08
CA HIS A 182 13.13 -0.31 -20.27
C HIS A 182 12.88 -1.75 -20.71
N LYS A 183 13.45 -2.16 -21.82
CA LYS A 183 13.60 -3.58 -22.17
C LYS A 183 14.86 -4.09 -21.51
N VAL A 184 14.75 -5.20 -20.76
CA VAL A 184 15.85 -5.73 -19.93
C VAL A 184 15.94 -7.24 -20.06
N ASP A 185 17.14 -7.75 -20.32
CA ASP A 185 17.48 -9.17 -20.17
C ASP A 185 17.94 -9.40 -18.74
N ILE A 186 17.19 -10.20 -17.98
CA ILE A 186 17.45 -10.41 -16.55
C ILE A 186 18.59 -11.38 -16.37
N HIS A 187 19.56 -11.03 -15.51
CA HIS A 187 20.67 -11.90 -15.14
C HIS A 187 20.49 -12.51 -13.75
N THR A 188 20.11 -11.69 -12.75
CA THR A 188 19.94 -12.13 -11.37
C THR A 188 18.79 -11.38 -10.71
N ILE A 189 18.13 -12.03 -9.73
CA ILE A 189 17.08 -11.42 -8.92
C ILE A 189 17.49 -11.53 -7.45
N SER A 190 17.47 -10.40 -6.74
CA SER A 190 17.70 -10.29 -5.30
C SER A 190 16.40 -10.06 -4.53
N LYS A 191 16.51 -9.91 -3.19
CA LYS A 191 15.36 -9.61 -2.34
C LYS A 191 14.65 -8.31 -2.75
N ASP A 192 15.42 -7.27 -3.05
CA ASP A 192 14.92 -5.90 -3.20
C ASP A 192 15.00 -5.38 -4.65
N GLY A 193 15.55 -6.19 -5.57
CA GLY A 193 15.77 -5.77 -6.94
C GLY A 193 16.19 -6.89 -7.88
N PHE A 194 16.60 -6.50 -9.07
CA PHE A 194 17.23 -7.40 -10.03
C PHE A 194 18.31 -6.68 -10.85
N GLU A 195 19.18 -7.44 -11.46
CA GLU A 195 20.21 -6.96 -12.38
C GLU A 195 20.00 -7.56 -13.76
N GLY A 196 20.29 -6.76 -14.78
CA GLY A 196 20.16 -7.21 -16.15
C GLY A 196 20.72 -6.21 -17.16
N PHE A 197 20.79 -6.65 -18.42
CA PHE A 197 21.19 -5.80 -19.52
C PHE A 197 20.03 -4.94 -20.00
N CYS A 198 20.17 -3.64 -19.82
CA CYS A 198 19.17 -2.65 -20.27
C CYS A 198 19.43 -2.22 -21.71
N HIS A 199 18.54 -2.59 -22.62
CA HIS A 199 18.66 -2.26 -24.04
C HIS A 199 18.61 -0.76 -24.33
N LEU A 200 17.80 -0.01 -23.55
CA LEU A 200 17.70 1.46 -23.72
C LEU A 200 19.03 2.16 -23.38
N ARG A 201 19.75 1.68 -22.36
CA ARG A 201 21.02 2.25 -21.90
C ARG A 201 22.25 1.53 -22.43
N ARG A 202 22.07 0.39 -23.11
CA ARG A 202 23.14 -0.48 -23.66
C ARG A 202 24.18 -0.86 -22.62
N ALA A 203 23.74 -1.16 -21.37
CA ALA A 203 24.59 -1.47 -20.23
C ALA A 203 23.87 -2.36 -19.20
N ASN A 204 24.66 -3.09 -18.42
CA ASN A 204 24.13 -3.78 -17.23
C ASN A 204 23.72 -2.76 -16.16
N ARG A 205 22.55 -2.96 -15.57
CA ARG A 205 21.97 -2.09 -14.55
C ARG A 205 21.25 -2.88 -13.49
N SER A 206 21.23 -2.31 -12.29
CA SER A 206 20.39 -2.75 -11.18
C SER A 206 19.08 -1.96 -11.18
N PHE A 207 17.98 -2.68 -10.92
CA PHE A 207 16.63 -2.13 -10.83
C PHE A 207 16.04 -2.52 -9.50
N GLN A 208 15.45 -1.57 -8.76
CA GLN A 208 14.78 -1.82 -7.49
C GLN A 208 13.32 -2.18 -7.74
N LEU A 209 12.81 -3.23 -7.06
CA LEU A 209 11.45 -3.74 -7.26
C LEU A 209 10.37 -2.73 -6.90
N ASP A 210 10.62 -1.92 -5.87
CA ASP A 210 9.71 -0.87 -5.39
C ASP A 210 9.55 0.31 -6.38
N ARG A 211 10.42 0.38 -7.40
CA ARG A 211 10.38 1.40 -8.46
C ARG A 211 9.82 0.89 -9.78
N ILE A 212 9.36 -0.35 -9.81
CA ILE A 212 8.76 -0.95 -10.99
C ILE A 212 7.25 -0.81 -10.92
N GLU A 213 6.68 -0.02 -11.80
CA GLU A 213 5.23 0.12 -11.92
C GLU A 213 4.59 -1.09 -12.63
N SER A 214 5.24 -1.63 -13.63
CA SER A 214 4.75 -2.81 -14.34
C SER A 214 5.88 -3.60 -15.01
N VAL A 215 5.66 -4.90 -15.14
CA VAL A 215 6.52 -5.84 -15.88
C VAL A 215 5.67 -6.56 -16.90
N ILE A 216 6.15 -6.66 -18.14
CA ILE A 216 5.51 -7.41 -19.22
C ILE A 216 6.58 -8.32 -19.83
N LEU A 217 6.24 -9.60 -20.05
CA LEU A 217 7.08 -10.47 -20.87
C LEU A 217 7.05 -9.95 -22.30
N THR A 218 8.22 -9.77 -22.92
CA THR A 218 8.27 -9.48 -24.34
C THR A 218 7.98 -10.77 -25.10
N SER A 219 6.94 -10.75 -25.91
CA SER A 219 6.76 -11.78 -26.96
C SER A 219 7.93 -11.71 -27.93
N GLU A 220 8.48 -12.83 -28.34
CA GLU A 220 9.44 -12.92 -29.43
C GLU A 220 8.92 -12.28 -30.69
#